data_30685b796cd993a3b27e879746440b70
#
_entry.id   30685b796cd993a3b27e879746440b70
#
_cell.length_a   1.000
_cell.length_b   1.000
_cell.length_c   1.000
_cell.angle_alpha   90.00
_cell.angle_beta   90.00
_cell.angle_gamma   90.00
#
_symmetry.space_group_name_H-M   'P 1'
#
loop_
_entity.id
_entity.type
_entity.pdbx_description
1 polymer ?
#
loop_
_entity_poly.entity_id
_entity_poly.type
_entity_poly.pdbx_seq_one_letter_code
_entity_poly.pdbx_strand_id
1 'polypeptide(L)' 'MVHPTAIIHPKAKLDSTVQVGPYAVIDEGVELGANCVIGPHAYLTGLTTIGAGNQ' A
#
# COMPACT_ATOMS: atom_id res chain seq x y z
N MET A 1 2.18 4.86 -7.82
CA MET A 1 3.27 5.71 -7.31
C MET A 1 3.14 5.84 -5.80
N VAL A 2 4.23 5.81 -5.10
CA VAL A 2 4.25 5.91 -3.65
C VAL A 2 4.70 7.32 -3.26
N HIS A 3 3.90 7.99 -2.42
CA HIS A 3 4.28 9.31 -1.93
C HIS A 3 5.58 9.21 -1.10
N PRO A 4 6.49 10.20 -1.22
CA PRO A 4 7.77 10.13 -0.51
C PRO A 4 7.67 10.02 1.01
N THR A 5 6.56 10.47 1.60
CA THR A 5 6.35 10.37 3.05
C THR A 5 5.72 9.06 3.49
N ALA A 6 5.29 8.22 2.56
CA ALA A 6 4.72 6.92 2.90
C ALA A 6 5.82 5.97 3.39
N ILE A 7 5.48 5.14 4.37
CA ILE A 7 6.41 4.15 4.91
C ILE A 7 5.98 2.77 4.46
N ILE A 8 6.78 2.16 3.61
CA ILE A 8 6.49 0.84 3.05
C ILE A 8 7.50 -0.15 3.58
N HIS A 9 7.03 -1.19 4.26
CA HIS A 9 7.91 -2.25 4.75
C HIS A 9 8.55 -2.97 3.56
N PRO A 10 9.83 -3.34 3.64
CA PRO A 10 10.52 -4.01 2.51
C PRO A 10 9.88 -5.32 2.09
N LYS A 11 9.16 -5.97 2.99
CA LYS A 11 8.49 -7.24 2.68
C LYS A 11 7.06 -7.07 2.20
N ALA A 12 6.54 -5.85 2.16
CA ALA A 12 5.22 -5.60 1.57
C ALA A 12 5.30 -5.77 0.06
N LYS A 13 4.25 -6.32 -0.53
CA LYS A 13 4.20 -6.57 -1.97
C LYS A 13 3.19 -5.62 -2.60
N LEU A 14 3.68 -4.74 -3.43
CA LEU A 14 2.85 -3.76 -4.12
C LEU A 14 3.02 -3.92 -5.62
N ASP A 15 1.90 -3.98 -6.34
CA ASP A 15 1.96 -3.93 -7.80
C ASP A 15 2.48 -2.56 -8.24
N SER A 16 3.14 -2.51 -9.38
CA SER A 16 3.74 -1.26 -9.88
C SER A 16 2.72 -0.17 -10.15
N THR A 17 1.45 -0.51 -10.30
CA THR A 17 0.37 0.44 -10.54
C THR A 17 -0.26 0.99 -9.26
N VAL A 18 0.16 0.52 -8.09
CA VAL A 18 -0.39 0.97 -6.81
C VAL A 18 0.00 2.42 -6.55
N GLN A 19 -0.96 3.20 -6.06
CA GLN A 19 -0.71 4.58 -5.63
C GLN A 19 -0.92 4.65 -4.12
N VAL A 20 0.06 5.20 -3.42
CA VAL A 20 0.03 5.32 -1.96
C VAL A 20 0.13 6.80 -1.59
N GLY A 21 -0.82 7.27 -0.81
CA GLY A 21 -0.90 8.66 -0.39
C GLY A 21 0.13 9.01 0.69
N PRO A 22 0.18 10.31 1.09
CA PRO A 22 1.15 10.77 2.08
C PRO A 22 0.88 10.17 3.46
N TYR A 23 1.95 9.89 4.20
CA TYR A 23 1.90 9.39 5.57
C TYR A 23 1.18 8.05 5.71
N ALA A 24 0.97 7.33 4.61
CA ALA A 24 0.45 5.96 4.69
C ALA A 24 1.55 5.03 5.21
N VAL A 25 1.15 4.04 6.01
CA VAL A 25 2.07 3.04 6.53
C VAL A 25 1.61 1.66 6.04
N ILE A 26 2.49 0.99 5.30
CA ILE A 26 2.25 -0.36 4.79
C ILE A 26 3.25 -1.28 5.47
N ASP A 27 2.76 -2.15 6.33
CA ASP A 27 3.61 -3.05 7.10
C ASP A 27 3.88 -4.35 6.35
N GLU A 28 4.68 -5.23 6.95
CA GLU A 28 4.96 -6.53 6.33
C GLU A 28 3.70 -7.38 6.22
N GLY A 29 3.69 -8.29 5.25
CA GLY A 29 2.54 -9.17 5.04
C GLY A 29 1.41 -8.56 4.25
N VAL A 30 1.51 -7.28 3.87
CA VAL A 30 0.49 -6.60 3.06
C VAL A 30 0.78 -6.86 1.59
N GLU A 31 -0.26 -7.25 0.84
CA GLU A 31 -0.18 -7.44 -0.60
C GLU A 31 -1.27 -6.61 -1.28
N LEU A 32 -0.86 -5.73 -2.18
CA LEU A 32 -1.78 -4.85 -2.90
C LEU A 32 -1.75 -5.19 -4.39
N GLY A 33 -2.92 -5.47 -4.94
CA GLY A 33 -3.05 -5.79 -6.36
C GLY A 33 -2.98 -4.56 -7.25
N ALA A 34 -3.15 -4.78 -8.56
CA ALA A 34 -3.04 -3.72 -9.54
C ALA A 34 -4.08 -2.61 -9.34
N ASN A 35 -3.69 -1.38 -9.63
CA ASN A 35 -4.56 -0.21 -9.61
C ASN A 35 -5.19 0.11 -8.25
N CYS A 36 -4.59 -0.37 -7.15
CA CYS A 36 -5.03 0.02 -5.81
C CYS A 36 -4.62 1.46 -5.52
N VAL A 37 -5.50 2.18 -4.82
CA VAL A 37 -5.22 3.54 -4.37
C VAL A 37 -5.37 3.57 -2.84
N ILE A 38 -4.29 3.89 -2.16
CA ILE A 38 -4.27 3.98 -0.70
C ILE A 38 -4.29 5.45 -0.32
N GLY A 39 -5.29 5.84 0.47
CA GLY A 39 -5.46 7.22 0.89
C GLY A 39 -4.38 7.69 1.87
N PRO A 40 -4.38 8.99 2.18
CA PRO A 40 -3.42 9.54 3.13
C PRO A 40 -3.67 8.99 4.54
N HIS A 41 -2.60 8.86 5.33
CA HIS A 41 -2.66 8.40 6.71
C HIS A 41 -3.23 6.98 6.89
N ALA A 42 -3.31 6.19 5.82
CA ALA A 42 -3.78 4.81 5.92
C ALA A 42 -2.73 3.95 6.64
N TYR A 43 -3.21 2.98 7.42
CA TYR A 43 -2.32 2.05 8.08
C TYR A 43 -2.76 0.63 7.75
N LEU A 44 -1.93 -0.09 7.02
CA LEU A 44 -2.19 -1.48 6.64
C LEU A 44 -1.16 -2.37 7.33
N THR A 45 -1.64 -3.37 8.05
CA THR A 45 -0.77 -4.22 8.84
C THR A 45 -1.22 -5.68 8.78
N GLY A 46 -0.30 -6.58 9.09
CA GLY A 46 -0.58 -8.01 9.17
C GLY A 46 -0.76 -8.65 7.79
N LEU A 47 -1.42 -9.80 7.78
CA LEU A 47 -1.64 -10.55 6.54
C LEU A 47 -2.84 -9.98 5.78
N THR A 48 -2.66 -8.82 5.20
CA THR A 48 -3.72 -8.13 4.47
C THR A 48 -3.47 -8.26 2.97
N THR A 49 -4.47 -8.78 2.26
CA THR A 49 -4.43 -8.88 0.80
C THR A 49 -5.58 -8.06 0.24
N ILE A 50 -5.24 -7.07 -0.57
CA ILE A 50 -6.23 -6.20 -1.23
C ILE A 50 -6.18 -6.48 -2.72
N GLY A 51 -7.33 -6.82 -3.28
CA GLY A 51 -7.43 -7.12 -4.71
C GLY A 51 -7.26 -5.89 -5.58
N ALA A 52 -7.27 -6.12 -6.89
CA ALA A 52 -7.08 -5.04 -7.85
C ALA A 52 -8.22 -4.01 -7.79
N GLY A 53 -7.90 -2.75 -8.06
CA GLY A 53 -8.87 -1.67 -8.19
C GLY A 53 -9.45 -1.12 -6.90
N ASN A 54 -8.90 -1.47 -5.74
CA ASN A 54 -9.38 -0.93 -4.46
C ASN A 54 -8.82 0.46 -4.19
N GLN A 55 -9.59 1.19 -3.45
CA GLN A 55 -9.21 2.53 -3.00
C GLN A 55 -9.27 2.65 -1.50
#